data_c23ae58e19b5223dca9c67e6df292700
#
_entry.id   c23ae58e19b5223dca9c67e6df292700
#
_cell.length_a   1.000
_cell.length_b   1.000
_cell.length_c   1.000
_cell.angle_alpha   90.00
_cell.angle_beta   90.00
_cell.angle_gamma   90.00
#
_symmetry.space_group_name_H-M   'P 1'
#
loop_
_entity.id
_entity.type
_entity.pdbx_description
1 polymer ?
#
loop_
_entity_poly.entity_id
_entity_poly.type
_entity_poly.pdbx_seq_one_letter_code
_entity_poly.pdbx_strand_id
1 'polypeptide(L)'
;GILNTLIRWGWLKSDFDEKLNTYIISFPEYSQLFTELFQKLQTEDDSRERESILSIYSALFTYHSDTEKNNDILKNALQTSRRLGQLLSNMQDGMRSYFEELSQKKNFIGIQKVLVEEINNRDSKKYAILTTTDSFYRYKEAVKELVSQILRENDQKREQLVKERTGLVEGTVTSKRNQYRLEYCESASQLVYQVEREFDLIEKKYNKLIEQKTVFAKRALARIHYILQEGSSDEDHIVKLINLL
;
A
#
# COMPACT_ATOMS: atom_id res chain seq x y z
N GLY A 1 -3.48 -0.26 40.78
CA GLY A 1 -4.57 -0.38 39.81
C GLY A 1 -4.15 0.16 38.47
N ILE A 2 -4.92 -0.08 37.43
CA ILE A 2 -4.64 0.29 36.00
C ILE A 2 -4.26 1.77 35.86
N LEU A 3 -4.93 2.66 36.58
CA LEU A 3 -4.66 4.10 36.57
C LEU A 3 -3.21 4.44 36.94
N ASN A 4 -2.71 3.87 38.03
CA ASN A 4 -1.33 4.10 38.47
C ASN A 4 -0.30 3.51 37.48
N THR A 5 -0.66 2.46 36.80
CA THR A 5 0.17 1.87 35.74
C THR A 5 0.26 2.80 34.54
N LEU A 6 -0.85 3.38 34.09
CA LEU A 6 -0.90 4.35 33.00
C LEU A 6 -0.16 5.65 33.33
N ILE A 7 -0.24 6.14 34.58
CA ILE A 7 0.54 7.29 35.01
C ILE A 7 2.04 6.96 35.01
N ARG A 8 2.41 5.79 35.55
CA ARG A 8 3.80 5.35 35.60
C ARG A 8 4.40 5.16 34.17
N TRP A 9 3.60 4.74 33.21
CA TRP A 9 4.00 4.59 31.79
C TRP A 9 3.96 5.91 31.01
N GLY A 10 3.53 7.02 31.65
CA GLY A 10 3.44 8.31 30.99
C GLY A 10 2.23 8.52 30.09
N TRP A 11 1.29 7.55 30.03
CA TRP A 11 0.05 7.69 29.27
C TRP A 11 -0.90 8.71 29.87
N LEU A 12 -0.83 8.89 31.17
CA LEU A 12 -1.58 9.89 31.92
C LEU A 12 -0.61 10.72 32.77
N LYS A 13 -0.92 11.99 32.94
CA LYS A 13 -0.20 12.91 33.80
C LYS A 13 -1.04 13.20 35.02
N SER A 14 -0.42 13.18 36.20
CA SER A 14 -1.07 13.52 37.48
C SER A 14 -0.41 14.77 38.01
N ASP A 15 -1.14 15.87 38.05
CA ASP A 15 -0.72 17.14 38.64
C ASP A 15 -1.59 17.50 39.84
N PHE A 16 -0.99 18.08 40.88
CA PHE A 16 -1.74 18.53 42.03
C PHE A 16 -2.28 19.93 41.77
N ASP A 17 -3.60 20.12 41.90
CA ASP A 17 -4.25 21.42 41.80
C ASP A 17 -4.43 21.99 43.20
N GLU A 18 -3.71 23.04 43.52
CA GLU A 18 -3.76 23.72 44.82
C GLU A 18 -5.12 24.38 45.12
N LYS A 19 -5.83 24.84 44.09
CA LYS A 19 -7.13 25.49 44.23
C LYS A 19 -8.23 24.50 44.60
N LEU A 20 -8.17 23.34 44.04
CA LEU A 20 -9.12 22.24 44.26
C LEU A 20 -8.65 21.28 45.36
N ASN A 21 -7.43 21.46 45.88
CA ASN A 21 -6.77 20.60 46.86
C ASN A 21 -6.88 19.10 46.50
N THR A 22 -6.68 18.79 45.23
CA THR A 22 -6.81 17.42 44.73
C THR A 22 -5.85 17.17 43.55
N TYR A 23 -5.63 15.89 43.25
CA TYR A 23 -4.87 15.51 42.06
C TYR A 23 -5.78 15.51 40.84
N ILE A 24 -5.36 16.22 39.79
CA ILE A 24 -6.00 16.20 38.48
C ILE A 24 -5.21 15.26 37.58
N ILE A 25 -5.90 14.31 36.98
CA ILE A 25 -5.34 13.42 36.01
C ILE A 25 -5.67 13.97 34.62
N SER A 26 -4.64 14.32 33.87
CA SER A 26 -4.76 14.81 32.50
C SER A 26 -4.30 13.76 31.50
N PHE A 27 -4.87 13.85 30.32
CA PHE A 27 -4.50 13.02 29.17
C PHE A 27 -3.59 13.87 28.27
N PRO A 28 -2.26 13.66 28.29
CA PRO A 28 -1.33 14.46 27.51
C PRO A 28 -1.65 14.44 26.02
N GLU A 29 -1.32 15.52 25.32
CA GLU A 29 -1.58 15.66 23.88
C GLU A 29 -1.03 14.48 23.06
N TYR A 30 0.19 14.02 23.35
CA TYR A 30 0.77 12.85 22.69
C TYR A 30 -0.03 11.57 22.94
N SER A 31 -0.59 11.36 24.14
CA SER A 31 -1.44 10.20 24.43
C SER A 31 -2.79 10.29 23.72
N GLN A 32 -3.34 11.50 23.56
CA GLN A 32 -4.55 11.74 22.75
C GLN A 32 -4.29 11.38 21.29
N LEU A 33 -3.16 11.84 20.72
CA LEU A 33 -2.77 11.52 19.35
C LEU A 33 -2.63 10.01 19.10
N PHE A 34 -2.02 9.29 20.03
CA PHE A 34 -1.94 7.81 19.94
C PHE A 34 -3.31 7.15 20.02
N THR A 35 -4.19 7.63 20.90
CA THR A 35 -5.55 7.09 21.03
C THR A 35 -6.37 7.33 19.77
N GLU A 36 -6.28 8.52 19.19
CA GLU A 36 -6.91 8.85 17.91
C GLU A 36 -6.37 7.98 16.77
N LEU A 37 -5.05 7.71 16.77
CA LEU A 37 -4.43 6.78 15.82
C LEU A 37 -5.03 5.38 15.93
N PHE A 38 -5.11 4.82 17.15
CA PHE A 38 -5.70 3.50 17.38
C PHE A 38 -7.18 3.45 17.01
N GLN A 39 -7.94 4.50 17.30
CA GLN A 39 -9.35 4.58 16.89
C GLN A 39 -9.50 4.61 15.36
N LYS A 40 -8.66 5.40 14.68
CA LYS A 40 -8.66 5.44 13.20
C LYS A 40 -8.27 4.10 12.58
N LEU A 41 -7.34 3.36 13.16
CA LEU A 41 -6.98 2.01 12.72
C LEU A 41 -8.14 1.00 12.90
N GLN A 42 -9.05 1.23 13.85
CA GLN A 42 -10.20 0.36 14.10
C GLN A 42 -11.44 0.70 13.26
N THR A 43 -11.63 1.97 12.87
CA THR A 43 -12.89 2.46 12.30
C THR A 43 -12.88 2.62 10.77
N GLU A 44 -11.74 2.55 10.11
CA GLU A 44 -11.68 2.65 8.65
C GLU A 44 -11.65 1.27 7.99
N ASP A 45 -12.82 0.70 7.88
CA ASP A 45 -13.14 -0.31 6.86
C ASP A 45 -13.28 0.40 5.51
N ASP A 46 -12.15 0.84 4.94
CA ASP A 46 -12.07 1.36 3.58
C ASP A 46 -12.05 0.20 2.57
N SER A 47 -12.95 -0.77 2.78
CA SER A 47 -13.25 -1.86 1.84
C SER A 47 -13.73 -1.38 0.45
N ARG A 48 -13.85 -0.06 0.27
CA ARG A 48 -14.27 0.61 -0.98
C ARG A 48 -13.11 0.98 -1.90
N GLU A 49 -11.89 0.94 -1.47
CA GLU A 49 -10.76 1.19 -2.35
C GLU A 49 -10.47 -0.05 -3.20
N ARG A 50 -10.98 -0.01 -4.43
CA ARG A 50 -10.86 -1.08 -5.44
C ARG A 50 -9.43 -1.29 -5.96
N GLU A 51 -8.49 -0.49 -5.51
CA GLU A 51 -7.10 -0.51 -5.94
C GLU A 51 -6.29 -1.42 -5.03
N SER A 52 -6.37 -2.72 -5.27
CA SER A 52 -5.67 -3.73 -4.50
C SER A 52 -5.01 -4.78 -5.38
N ILE A 53 -3.99 -5.43 -4.86
CA ILE A 53 -3.33 -6.58 -5.51
C ILE A 53 -4.33 -7.74 -5.67
N LEU A 54 -5.16 -7.97 -4.66
CA LEU A 54 -6.23 -8.97 -4.70
C LEU A 54 -7.22 -8.68 -5.84
N SER A 55 -7.58 -7.43 -6.10
CA SER A 55 -8.47 -7.07 -7.20
C SER A 55 -7.88 -7.39 -8.57
N ILE A 56 -6.58 -7.19 -8.75
CA ILE A 56 -5.86 -7.57 -9.98
C ILE A 56 -5.89 -9.09 -10.15
N TYR A 57 -5.53 -9.82 -9.10
CA TYR A 57 -5.57 -11.29 -9.09
C TYR A 57 -6.97 -11.82 -9.39
N SER A 58 -7.99 -11.30 -8.72
CA SER A 58 -9.39 -11.72 -8.90
C SER A 58 -9.89 -11.48 -10.32
N ALA A 59 -9.53 -10.35 -10.94
CA ALA A 59 -9.90 -10.06 -12.32
C ALA A 59 -9.22 -11.03 -13.31
N LEU A 60 -7.93 -11.32 -13.14
CA LEU A 60 -7.24 -12.29 -13.98
C LEU A 60 -7.81 -13.70 -13.80
N PHE A 61 -8.10 -14.10 -12.56
CA PHE A 61 -8.72 -15.39 -12.26
C PHE A 61 -10.12 -15.49 -12.88
N THR A 62 -10.94 -14.44 -12.76
CA THR A 62 -12.27 -14.38 -13.36
C THR A 62 -12.19 -14.51 -14.88
N TYR A 63 -11.29 -13.78 -15.54
CA TYR A 63 -11.07 -13.90 -16.98
C TYR A 63 -10.63 -15.31 -17.39
N HIS A 64 -9.67 -15.88 -16.65
CA HIS A 64 -9.18 -17.25 -16.94
C HIS A 64 -10.30 -18.29 -16.82
N SER A 65 -11.18 -18.16 -15.82
CA SER A 65 -12.28 -19.08 -15.56
C SER A 65 -13.52 -18.82 -16.43
N ASP A 66 -13.61 -17.66 -17.09
CA ASP A 66 -14.72 -17.28 -17.94
C ASP A 66 -14.66 -17.99 -19.28
N THR A 67 -15.71 -18.73 -19.64
CA THR A 67 -15.80 -19.41 -20.94
C THR A 67 -15.95 -18.43 -22.10
N GLU A 68 -16.58 -17.30 -21.87
CA GLU A 68 -16.83 -16.26 -22.87
C GLU A 68 -15.58 -15.38 -23.12
N LYS A 69 -14.61 -15.38 -22.17
CA LYS A 69 -13.36 -14.62 -22.25
C LYS A 69 -13.59 -13.13 -22.51
N ASN A 70 -14.35 -12.47 -21.63
CA ASN A 70 -14.69 -11.06 -21.80
C ASN A 70 -13.47 -10.14 -21.55
N ASN A 71 -13.00 -9.45 -22.62
CA ASN A 71 -11.85 -8.55 -22.55
C ASN A 71 -12.04 -7.33 -21.63
N ASP A 72 -13.26 -6.96 -21.28
CA ASP A 72 -13.51 -5.85 -20.35
C ASP A 72 -13.01 -6.17 -18.93
N ILE A 73 -12.97 -7.46 -18.55
CA ILE A 73 -12.37 -7.90 -17.30
C ILE A 73 -10.86 -7.58 -17.29
N LEU A 74 -10.16 -7.83 -18.41
CA LEU A 74 -8.74 -7.50 -18.56
C LEU A 74 -8.48 -5.99 -18.58
N LYS A 75 -9.37 -5.21 -19.20
CA LYS A 75 -9.29 -3.73 -19.14
C LYS A 75 -9.42 -3.23 -17.71
N ASN A 76 -10.32 -3.81 -16.93
CA ASN A 76 -10.48 -3.49 -15.51
C ASN A 76 -9.23 -3.85 -14.70
N ALA A 77 -8.63 -5.04 -14.94
CA ALA A 77 -7.38 -5.44 -14.31
C ALA A 77 -6.24 -4.45 -14.62
N LEU A 78 -6.13 -4.04 -15.88
CA LEU A 78 -5.14 -3.05 -16.32
C LEU A 78 -5.35 -1.68 -15.65
N GLN A 79 -6.59 -1.22 -15.59
CA GLN A 79 -6.94 0.05 -14.96
C GLN A 79 -6.62 0.05 -13.46
N THR A 80 -6.96 -1.05 -12.77
CA THR A 80 -6.65 -1.24 -11.35
C THR A 80 -5.14 -1.27 -11.12
N SER A 81 -4.38 -1.96 -11.98
CA SER A 81 -2.92 -2.00 -11.90
C SER A 81 -2.30 -0.61 -12.07
N ARG A 82 -2.76 0.18 -13.03
CA ARG A 82 -2.29 1.56 -13.25
C ARG A 82 -2.60 2.48 -12.08
N ARG A 83 -3.80 2.39 -11.52
CA ARG A 83 -4.20 3.18 -10.33
C ARG A 83 -3.35 2.82 -9.12
N LEU A 84 -3.13 1.53 -8.87
CA LEU A 84 -2.26 1.09 -7.78
C LEU A 84 -0.82 1.57 -7.98
N GLY A 85 -0.28 1.50 -9.20
CA GLY A 85 1.02 2.04 -9.53
C GLY A 85 1.13 3.55 -9.30
N GLN A 86 0.08 4.32 -9.62
CA GLN A 86 0.02 5.75 -9.35
C GLN A 86 -0.05 6.04 -7.85
N LEU A 87 -0.86 5.30 -7.11
CA LEU A 87 -0.95 5.41 -5.66
C LEU A 87 0.43 5.21 -4.99
N LEU A 88 1.17 4.17 -5.39
CA LEU A 88 2.52 3.92 -4.88
C LEU A 88 3.49 5.05 -5.24
N SER A 89 3.40 5.64 -6.43
CA SER A 89 4.19 6.81 -6.82
C SER A 89 3.88 8.02 -5.93
N ASN A 90 2.61 8.29 -5.67
CA ASN A 90 2.18 9.38 -4.78
C ASN A 90 2.71 9.19 -3.36
N MET A 91 2.69 7.95 -2.85
CA MET A 91 3.29 7.63 -1.54
C MET A 91 4.79 7.88 -1.50
N GLN A 92 5.52 7.55 -2.58
CA GLN A 92 6.96 7.83 -2.68
C GLN A 92 7.25 9.34 -2.66
N ASP A 93 6.44 10.13 -3.34
CA ASP A 93 6.55 11.59 -3.35
C ASP A 93 6.21 12.18 -1.98
N GLY A 94 5.18 11.67 -1.32
CA GLY A 94 4.87 12.03 0.07
C GLY A 94 6.01 11.73 1.04
N MET A 95 6.69 10.59 0.90
CA MET A 95 7.86 10.26 1.71
C MET A 95 9.02 11.24 1.54
N ARG A 96 9.24 11.77 0.33
CA ARG A 96 10.26 12.82 0.11
C ARG A 96 9.96 14.07 0.94
N SER A 97 8.71 14.50 0.99
CA SER A 97 8.29 15.64 1.81
C SER A 97 8.60 15.41 3.29
N TYR A 98 8.29 14.22 3.82
CA TYR A 98 8.62 13.89 5.22
C TYR A 98 10.12 13.84 5.49
N PHE A 99 10.95 13.39 4.54
CA PHE A 99 12.41 13.46 4.66
C PHE A 99 12.89 14.91 4.77
N GLU A 100 12.36 15.82 3.95
CA GLU A 100 12.71 17.24 3.99
C GLU A 100 12.29 17.86 5.31
N GLU A 101 11.07 17.64 5.76
CA GLU A 101 10.59 18.13 7.06
C GLU A 101 11.44 17.60 8.21
N LEU A 102 11.74 16.31 8.24
CA LEU A 102 12.59 15.72 9.25
C LEU A 102 13.97 16.37 9.29
N SER A 103 14.54 16.71 8.13
CA SER A 103 15.86 17.34 8.03
C SER A 103 15.91 18.73 8.65
N GLN A 104 14.78 19.45 8.67
CA GLN A 104 14.68 20.82 9.17
C GLN A 104 14.43 20.88 10.70
N LYS A 105 13.98 19.81 11.33
CA LYS A 105 13.66 19.81 12.77
C LYS A 105 14.93 19.65 13.60
N LYS A 106 15.09 20.53 14.60
CA LYS A 106 16.27 20.62 15.47
C LYS A 106 16.02 20.13 16.88
N ASN A 107 14.76 19.89 17.28
CA ASN A 107 14.40 19.44 18.62
C ASN A 107 13.55 18.18 18.58
N PHE A 108 13.47 17.49 19.72
CA PHE A 108 12.74 16.26 19.86
C PHE A 108 11.24 16.39 19.50
N ILE A 109 10.59 17.44 20.01
CA ILE A 109 9.14 17.68 19.76
C ILE A 109 8.87 17.85 18.26
N GLY A 110 9.73 18.58 17.55
CA GLY A 110 9.60 18.73 16.10
C GLY A 110 9.74 17.42 15.35
N ILE A 111 10.68 16.56 15.74
CA ILE A 111 10.87 15.23 15.14
C ILE A 111 9.67 14.34 15.45
N GLN A 112 9.22 14.31 16.69
CA GLN A 112 8.03 13.54 17.11
C GLN A 112 6.80 13.94 16.29
N LYS A 113 6.58 15.24 16.08
CA LYS A 113 5.48 15.74 15.28
C LYS A 113 5.52 15.21 13.84
N VAL A 114 6.66 15.26 13.18
CA VAL A 114 6.84 14.73 11.81
C VAL A 114 6.57 13.23 11.77
N LEU A 115 7.05 12.44 12.75
CA LEU A 115 6.78 11.01 12.84
C LEU A 115 5.29 10.71 12.99
N VAL A 116 4.61 11.44 13.87
CA VAL A 116 3.16 11.26 14.09
C VAL A 116 2.37 11.65 12.85
N GLU A 117 2.73 12.72 12.16
CA GLU A 117 2.09 13.11 10.92
C GLU A 117 2.31 12.07 9.80
N GLU A 118 3.52 11.50 9.68
CA GLU A 118 3.81 10.43 8.72
C GLU A 118 2.97 9.17 9.01
N ILE A 119 2.90 8.74 10.25
CA ILE A 119 2.13 7.54 10.65
C ILE A 119 0.61 7.74 10.47
N ASN A 120 0.12 8.94 10.74
CA ASN A 120 -1.31 9.25 10.70
C ASN A 120 -1.85 9.59 9.30
N ASN A 121 -0.99 9.79 8.32
CA ASN A 121 -1.49 10.14 7.00
C ASN A 121 -2.21 8.96 6.32
N ARG A 122 -3.04 9.30 5.34
CA ARG A 122 -3.85 8.33 4.59
C ARG A 122 -2.98 7.30 3.86
N ASP A 123 -1.84 7.73 3.33
CA ASP A 123 -0.93 6.86 2.59
C ASP A 123 -0.30 5.80 3.48
N SER A 124 0.03 6.12 4.73
CA SER A 124 0.59 5.15 5.68
C SER A 124 -0.39 4.04 6.05
N LYS A 125 -1.68 4.35 6.14
CA LYS A 125 -2.71 3.33 6.35
C LYS A 125 -2.82 2.39 5.16
N LYS A 126 -2.85 2.94 3.94
CA LYS A 126 -2.88 2.15 2.72
C LYS A 126 -1.62 1.31 2.59
N TYR A 127 -0.46 1.86 2.93
CA TYR A 127 0.79 1.13 3.00
C TYR A 127 0.72 -0.06 3.97
N ALA A 128 0.15 0.11 5.16
CA ALA A 128 -0.04 -0.97 6.12
C ALA A 128 -0.88 -2.11 5.53
N ILE A 129 -1.97 -1.81 4.83
CA ILE A 129 -2.80 -2.82 4.14
C ILE A 129 -1.98 -3.55 3.07
N LEU A 130 -1.23 -2.83 2.24
CA LEU A 130 -0.41 -3.40 1.17
C LEU A 130 0.75 -4.27 1.69
N THR A 131 1.23 -4.03 2.90
CA THR A 131 2.31 -4.83 3.51
C THR A 131 1.81 -6.00 4.34
N THR A 132 0.53 -6.05 4.69
CA THR A 132 -0.05 -7.09 5.56
C THR A 132 -1.06 -7.96 4.83
N THR A 133 -2.29 -7.48 4.67
CA THR A 133 -3.42 -8.26 4.15
C THR A 133 -3.44 -8.35 2.63
N ASP A 134 -3.06 -7.29 1.95
CA ASP A 134 -2.99 -7.19 0.48
C ASP A 134 -1.54 -7.14 0.00
N SER A 135 -0.67 -7.95 0.60
CA SER A 135 0.76 -7.95 0.30
C SER A 135 1.04 -8.37 -1.14
N PHE A 136 1.86 -7.58 -1.84
CA PHE A 136 2.35 -7.89 -3.17
C PHE A 136 2.93 -9.31 -3.24
N TYR A 137 3.76 -9.69 -2.28
CA TYR A 137 4.41 -11.01 -2.25
C TYR A 137 3.46 -12.18 -2.04
N ARG A 138 2.30 -11.95 -1.45
CA ARG A 138 1.26 -12.98 -1.28
C ARG A 138 0.66 -13.40 -2.62
N TYR A 139 0.51 -12.47 -3.55
CA TYR A 139 -0.18 -12.71 -4.82
C TYR A 139 0.76 -12.78 -6.01
N LYS A 140 2.02 -12.40 -5.87
CA LYS A 140 3.01 -12.28 -6.95
C LYS A 140 3.06 -13.51 -7.84
N GLU A 141 3.33 -14.67 -7.26
CA GLU A 141 3.51 -15.91 -8.02
C GLU A 141 2.18 -16.36 -8.66
N ALA A 142 1.07 -16.23 -7.95
CA ALA A 142 -0.25 -16.58 -8.48
C ALA A 142 -0.66 -15.69 -9.65
N VAL A 143 -0.37 -14.38 -9.61
CA VAL A 143 -0.61 -13.47 -10.73
C VAL A 143 0.26 -13.84 -11.93
N LYS A 144 1.55 -14.09 -11.73
CA LYS A 144 2.47 -14.48 -12.82
C LYS A 144 2.08 -15.80 -13.46
N GLU A 145 1.64 -16.74 -12.67
CA GLU A 145 1.14 -18.03 -13.18
C GLU A 145 -0.12 -17.85 -14.03
N LEU A 146 -1.12 -17.09 -13.56
CA LEU A 146 -2.33 -16.77 -14.31
C LEU A 146 -2.03 -16.07 -15.63
N VAL A 147 -1.15 -15.06 -15.61
CA VAL A 147 -0.69 -14.37 -16.83
C VAL A 147 -0.13 -15.38 -17.83
N SER A 148 0.78 -16.26 -17.39
CA SER A 148 1.40 -17.26 -18.25
C SER A 148 0.39 -18.27 -18.79
N GLN A 149 -0.60 -18.67 -18.00
CA GLN A 149 -1.67 -19.58 -18.42
C GLN A 149 -2.57 -18.93 -19.46
N ILE A 150 -3.04 -17.71 -19.22
CA ILE A 150 -3.89 -16.95 -20.14
C ILE A 150 -3.19 -16.75 -21.48
N LEU A 151 -1.91 -16.34 -21.47
CA LEU A 151 -1.15 -16.13 -22.70
C LEU A 151 -0.99 -17.42 -23.50
N ARG A 152 -0.70 -18.56 -22.87
CA ARG A 152 -0.63 -19.87 -23.55
C ARG A 152 -1.95 -20.27 -24.17
N GLU A 153 -3.07 -20.12 -23.45
CA GLU A 153 -4.40 -20.41 -23.96
C GLU A 153 -4.75 -19.51 -25.16
N ASN A 154 -4.43 -18.23 -25.06
CA ASN A 154 -4.66 -17.27 -26.14
C ASN A 154 -3.81 -17.59 -27.39
N ASP A 155 -2.55 -17.98 -27.21
CA ASP A 155 -1.69 -18.38 -28.34
C ASP A 155 -2.21 -19.63 -29.04
N GLN A 156 -2.64 -20.65 -28.31
CA GLN A 156 -3.26 -21.85 -28.87
C GLN A 156 -4.54 -21.49 -29.63
N LYS A 157 -5.39 -20.65 -29.07
CA LYS A 157 -6.62 -20.19 -29.73
C LYS A 157 -6.32 -19.38 -30.99
N ARG A 158 -5.30 -18.51 -30.95
CA ARG A 158 -4.87 -17.73 -32.12
C ARG A 158 -4.38 -18.65 -33.23
N GLU A 159 -3.52 -19.62 -32.94
CA GLU A 159 -3.03 -20.59 -33.92
C GLU A 159 -4.18 -21.37 -34.55
N GLN A 160 -5.16 -21.81 -33.77
CA GLN A 160 -6.34 -22.49 -34.31
C GLN A 160 -7.12 -21.58 -35.24
N LEU A 161 -7.38 -20.32 -34.88
CA LEU A 161 -8.10 -19.35 -35.70
C LEU A 161 -7.37 -19.03 -37.00
N VAL A 162 -6.04 -18.97 -36.99
CA VAL A 162 -5.21 -18.77 -38.15
C VAL A 162 -5.30 -19.99 -39.12
N LYS A 163 -5.26 -21.22 -38.58
CA LYS A 163 -5.45 -22.45 -39.37
C LYS A 163 -6.85 -22.52 -40.00
N GLU A 164 -7.89 -22.19 -39.24
CA GLU A 164 -9.27 -22.11 -39.73
C GLU A 164 -9.39 -21.11 -40.90
N ARG A 165 -8.69 -19.97 -40.82
CA ARG A 165 -8.72 -18.91 -41.82
C ARG A 165 -8.18 -19.37 -43.18
N THR A 166 -7.20 -20.26 -43.21
CA THR A 166 -6.62 -20.74 -44.50
C THR A 166 -7.63 -21.50 -45.37
N GLY A 167 -8.70 -22.02 -44.78
CA GLY A 167 -9.78 -22.71 -45.50
C GLY A 167 -11.00 -21.84 -45.83
N LEU A 168 -11.00 -20.56 -45.48
CA LEU A 168 -12.17 -19.68 -45.63
C LEU A 168 -12.07 -18.81 -46.87
N VAL A 169 -13.20 -18.63 -47.57
CA VAL A 169 -13.27 -17.71 -48.74
C VAL A 169 -13.34 -16.27 -48.25
N GLU A 170 -12.45 -15.43 -48.74
CA GLU A 170 -12.41 -13.99 -48.38
C GLU A 170 -13.74 -13.29 -48.66
N GLY A 171 -14.11 -12.34 -47.78
CA GLY A 171 -15.33 -11.55 -47.93
C GLY A 171 -16.60 -12.22 -47.42
N THR A 172 -16.58 -13.51 -47.10
CA THR A 172 -17.73 -14.22 -46.52
C THR A 172 -17.99 -13.80 -45.07
N VAL A 173 -19.21 -14.00 -44.57
CA VAL A 173 -19.60 -13.75 -43.17
C VAL A 173 -18.71 -14.57 -42.24
N THR A 174 -18.41 -15.81 -42.59
CA THR A 174 -17.54 -16.72 -41.81
C THR A 174 -16.11 -16.19 -41.72
N SER A 175 -15.56 -15.70 -42.82
CA SER A 175 -14.22 -15.10 -42.85
C SER A 175 -14.15 -13.83 -41.99
N LYS A 176 -15.16 -12.95 -42.08
CA LYS A 176 -15.24 -11.73 -41.22
C LYS A 176 -15.38 -12.08 -39.76
N ARG A 177 -16.17 -13.10 -39.40
CA ARG A 177 -16.32 -13.57 -38.04
C ARG A 177 -15.00 -14.14 -37.46
N ASN A 178 -14.28 -14.93 -38.28
CA ASN A 178 -12.97 -15.47 -37.89
C ASN A 178 -11.97 -14.33 -37.65
N GLN A 179 -11.93 -13.33 -38.55
CA GLN A 179 -11.07 -12.15 -38.43
C GLN A 179 -11.38 -11.40 -37.11
N TYR A 180 -12.65 -11.15 -36.78
CA TYR A 180 -13.05 -10.50 -35.54
C TYR A 180 -12.59 -11.30 -34.30
N ARG A 181 -12.76 -12.62 -34.32
CA ARG A 181 -12.33 -13.51 -33.22
C ARG A 181 -10.80 -13.47 -33.05
N LEU A 182 -10.05 -13.42 -34.16
CA LEU A 182 -8.60 -13.31 -34.13
C LEU A 182 -8.16 -11.98 -33.50
N GLU A 183 -8.69 -10.87 -33.98
CA GLU A 183 -8.40 -9.53 -33.44
C GLU A 183 -8.78 -9.42 -31.95
N TYR A 184 -9.89 -10.00 -31.54
CA TYR A 184 -10.33 -10.03 -30.14
C TYR A 184 -9.36 -10.84 -29.26
N CYS A 185 -8.87 -11.97 -29.74
CA CYS A 185 -7.87 -12.80 -29.06
C CYS A 185 -6.52 -12.09 -28.95
N GLU A 186 -6.07 -11.43 -30.01
CA GLU A 186 -4.83 -10.63 -30.01
C GLU A 186 -4.92 -9.44 -29.05
N SER A 187 -6.07 -8.75 -29.02
CA SER A 187 -6.35 -7.67 -28.07
C SER A 187 -6.29 -8.16 -26.62
N ALA A 188 -6.81 -9.36 -26.34
CA ALA A 188 -6.72 -9.96 -25.01
C ALA A 188 -5.26 -10.19 -24.60
N SER A 189 -4.44 -10.76 -25.48
CA SER A 189 -3.02 -10.98 -25.18
C SER A 189 -2.26 -9.68 -24.94
N GLN A 190 -2.55 -8.63 -25.72
CA GLN A 190 -1.96 -7.30 -25.50
C GLN A 190 -2.33 -6.71 -24.15
N LEU A 191 -3.60 -6.84 -23.74
CA LEU A 191 -4.06 -6.39 -22.42
C LEU A 191 -3.36 -7.14 -21.29
N VAL A 192 -3.19 -8.46 -21.43
CA VAL A 192 -2.49 -9.28 -20.43
C VAL A 192 -1.01 -8.89 -20.31
N TYR A 193 -0.31 -8.67 -21.43
CA TYR A 193 1.08 -8.17 -21.41
C TYR A 193 1.18 -6.79 -20.75
N GLN A 194 0.20 -5.91 -20.97
CA GLN A 194 0.17 -4.61 -20.31
C GLN A 194 -0.06 -4.75 -18.79
N VAL A 195 -0.95 -5.66 -18.36
CA VAL A 195 -1.16 -5.95 -16.92
C VAL A 195 0.14 -6.49 -16.30
N GLU A 196 0.81 -7.44 -16.96
CA GLU A 196 2.09 -7.98 -16.49
C GLU A 196 3.14 -6.88 -16.30
N ARG A 197 3.27 -6.00 -17.30
CA ARG A 197 4.21 -4.87 -17.23
C ARG A 197 3.89 -3.90 -16.09
N GLU A 198 2.62 -3.56 -15.91
CA GLU A 198 2.20 -2.71 -14.78
C GLU A 198 2.45 -3.40 -13.45
N PHE A 199 2.24 -4.71 -13.36
CA PHE A 199 2.49 -5.50 -12.16
C PHE A 199 3.98 -5.52 -11.79
N ASP A 200 4.87 -5.64 -12.77
CA ASP A 200 6.33 -5.52 -12.54
C ASP A 200 6.74 -4.11 -12.09
N LEU A 201 6.07 -3.07 -12.60
CA LEU A 201 6.29 -1.69 -12.13
C LEU A 201 5.79 -1.49 -10.70
N ILE A 202 4.67 -2.09 -10.34
CA ILE A 202 4.14 -2.10 -8.96
C ILE A 202 5.18 -2.72 -8.02
N GLU A 203 5.79 -3.85 -8.39
CA GLU A 203 6.83 -4.50 -7.59
C GLU A 203 7.99 -3.54 -7.30
N LYS A 204 8.51 -2.88 -8.32
CA LYS A 204 9.62 -1.94 -8.18
C LYS A 204 9.27 -0.76 -7.27
N LYS A 205 8.08 -0.19 -7.46
CA LYS A 205 7.59 0.94 -6.65
C LYS A 205 7.34 0.53 -5.20
N TYR A 206 6.76 -0.63 -5.00
CA TYR A 206 6.51 -1.21 -3.68
C TYR A 206 7.81 -1.42 -2.90
N ASN A 207 8.81 -2.06 -3.51
CA ASN A 207 10.11 -2.28 -2.89
C ASN A 207 10.82 -0.97 -2.54
N LYS A 208 10.76 0.02 -3.43
CA LYS A 208 11.34 1.34 -3.18
C LYS A 208 10.64 2.06 -2.04
N LEU A 209 9.32 1.95 -1.93
CA LEU A 209 8.57 2.53 -0.81
C LEU A 209 8.94 1.89 0.53
N ILE A 210 9.10 0.55 0.58
CA ILE A 210 9.58 -0.16 1.77
C ILE A 210 10.97 0.37 2.17
N GLU A 211 11.88 0.52 1.22
CA GLU A 211 13.20 1.08 1.47
C GLU A 211 13.12 2.51 2.04
N GLN A 212 12.33 3.38 1.41
CA GLN A 212 12.13 4.76 1.87
C GLN A 212 11.59 4.80 3.31
N LYS A 213 10.58 4.02 3.63
CA LYS A 213 9.99 3.92 4.98
C LYS A 213 11.04 3.46 6.01
N THR A 214 11.83 2.45 5.66
CA THR A 214 12.89 1.93 6.52
C THR A 214 13.99 2.97 6.76
N VAL A 215 14.44 3.66 5.72
CA VAL A 215 15.47 4.70 5.83
C VAL A 215 14.95 5.90 6.64
N PHE A 216 13.68 6.28 6.44
CA PHE A 216 13.05 7.36 7.21
C PHE A 216 13.05 7.04 8.71
N ALA A 217 12.59 5.86 9.10
CA ALA A 217 12.58 5.43 10.50
C ALA A 217 14.00 5.44 11.11
N LYS A 218 14.99 4.90 10.40
CA LYS A 218 16.40 4.90 10.85
C LYS A 218 16.94 6.32 11.04
N ARG A 219 16.65 7.24 10.13
CA ARG A 219 17.10 8.64 10.24
C ARG A 219 16.43 9.36 11.39
N ALA A 220 15.14 9.14 11.60
CA ALA A 220 14.42 9.72 12.72
C ALA A 220 15.00 9.25 14.07
N LEU A 221 15.25 7.95 14.21
CA LEU A 221 15.88 7.37 15.41
C LEU A 221 17.29 7.94 15.63
N ALA A 222 18.12 8.01 14.60
CA ALA A 222 19.47 8.56 14.71
C ALA A 222 19.46 10.03 15.17
N ARG A 223 18.52 10.84 14.68
CA ARG A 223 18.37 12.24 15.13
C ARG A 223 17.89 12.35 16.55
N ILE A 224 16.97 11.51 16.97
CA ILE A 224 16.52 11.43 18.36
C ILE A 224 17.70 11.11 19.27
N HIS A 225 18.48 10.09 18.93
CA HIS A 225 19.68 9.72 19.68
C HIS A 225 20.68 10.87 19.80
N TYR A 226 20.92 11.58 18.69
CA TYR A 226 21.84 12.72 18.68
C TYR A 226 21.38 13.84 19.63
N ILE A 227 20.10 14.21 19.57
CA ILE A 227 19.52 15.24 20.43
C ILE A 227 19.59 14.84 21.92
N LEU A 228 19.44 13.55 22.23
CA LEU A 228 19.51 13.03 23.57
C LEU A 228 20.91 13.08 24.17
N GLN A 229 21.93 12.84 23.35
CA GLN A 229 23.32 12.90 23.80
C GLN A 229 23.78 14.33 24.07
N GLU A 230 23.19 15.33 23.38
CA GLU A 230 23.49 16.75 23.62
C GLU A 230 22.74 17.35 24.81
N GLY A 231 21.59 16.76 25.24
CA GLY A 231 20.71 17.26 26.31
C GLY A 231 20.61 16.30 27.47
N SER A 232 21.51 16.38 28.44
CA SER A 232 21.64 15.43 29.55
C SER A 232 20.53 15.44 30.62
N SER A 233 19.38 16.09 30.41
CA SER A 233 18.31 16.17 31.43
C SER A 233 17.00 15.44 31.13
N ASP A 234 16.80 14.98 29.89
CA ASP A 234 15.55 14.31 29.48
C ASP A 234 15.70 12.81 29.14
N GLU A 235 16.85 12.22 29.48
CA GLU A 235 17.21 10.83 29.12
C GLU A 235 16.22 9.77 29.58
N ASP A 236 15.63 9.90 30.78
CA ASP A 236 14.81 8.87 31.40
C ASP A 236 13.42 8.69 30.72
N HIS A 237 12.87 9.75 30.14
CA HIS A 237 11.55 9.69 29.50
C HIS A 237 11.60 9.09 28.11
N ILE A 238 12.70 9.25 27.42
CA ILE A 238 12.86 8.93 26.00
C ILE A 238 13.35 7.50 25.78
N VAL A 239 14.22 6.99 26.67
CA VAL A 239 14.59 5.56 26.68
C VAL A 239 13.36 4.67 26.88
N LYS A 240 12.37 5.15 27.66
CA LYS A 240 11.10 4.44 27.84
C LYS A 240 10.22 4.44 26.59
N LEU A 241 10.27 5.48 25.77
CA LEU A 241 9.53 5.59 24.50
C LEU A 241 10.14 4.72 23.40
N ILE A 242 11.48 4.62 23.34
CA ILE A 242 12.21 3.80 22.37
C ILE A 242 12.00 2.30 22.62
N ASN A 243 11.84 1.89 23.88
CA ASN A 243 11.56 0.50 24.24
C ASN A 243 10.09 0.08 24.04
N LEU A 244 9.22 1.00 23.60
CA LEU A 244 7.79 0.76 23.31
C LEU A 244 7.47 0.73 21.81
N LEU A 245 8.44 1.06 20.95
CA LEU A 245 8.39 0.94 19.48
C LEU A 245 9.13 -0.30 18.98
#